data_d9a7940a272692069448b65a414b76da
#
_entry.id   d9a7940a272692069448b65a414b76da
#
_cell.length_a   1.000
_cell.length_b   1.000
_cell.length_c   1.000
_cell.angle_alpha   90.00
_cell.angle_beta   90.00
_cell.angle_gamma   90.00
#
_symmetry.space_group_name_H-M   'P 1'
#
loop_
_entity.id
_entity.type
_entity.pdbx_description
1 polymer ?
#
loop_
_entity_poly.entity_id
_entity_poly.type
_entity_poly.pdbx_seq_one_letter_code
_entity_poly.pdbx_strand_id
1 'polypeptide(L)'
;MVTAAVLVDCAGRVLMQQRPAGRQHGGLWEFPGGKLEPGETPIEALVRELHEELAIAVHHADCSPLGFAATPPGAGARLVVLLLYGCRRWRGDPVSQEGAALQWVDAGALSQLALPPLDVPLVAPALGFAACG
;
A
#
# COMPACT_ATOMS: atom_id res chain seq x y z
N MET A 1 8.93 -8.07 -7.55
CA MET A 1 7.73 -8.26 -6.72
C MET A 1 7.67 -7.17 -5.67
N VAL A 2 6.51 -6.59 -5.48
CA VAL A 2 6.30 -5.46 -4.58
C VAL A 2 5.13 -5.80 -3.64
N THR A 3 5.20 -5.36 -2.38
CA THR A 3 4.09 -5.51 -1.44
C THR A 3 3.54 -4.14 -1.06
N ALA A 4 2.26 -4.10 -0.71
CA ALA A 4 1.61 -2.89 -0.24
C ALA A 4 0.54 -3.23 0.78
N ALA A 5 0.19 -2.25 1.62
CA ALA A 5 -0.77 -2.44 2.69
C ALA A 5 -1.96 -1.49 2.59
N VAL A 6 -3.14 -2.03 2.88
CA VAL A 6 -4.33 -1.26 3.20
C VAL A 6 -4.39 -1.17 4.73
N LEU A 7 -3.90 -0.05 5.26
CA LEU A 7 -3.95 0.22 6.70
C LEU A 7 -5.27 0.93 6.99
N VAL A 8 -6.11 0.33 7.82
CA VAL A 8 -7.45 0.86 8.11
C VAL A 8 -7.52 1.28 9.58
N ASP A 9 -7.89 2.54 9.82
CA ASP A 9 -8.05 3.07 11.17
C ASP A 9 -9.43 2.76 11.77
N CYS A 10 -9.65 3.23 13.01
CA CYS A 10 -10.90 3.00 13.73
C CYS A 10 -12.13 3.61 13.04
N ALA A 11 -11.92 4.63 12.21
CA ALA A 11 -12.99 5.28 11.46
C ALA A 11 -13.24 4.66 10.08
N GLY A 12 -12.52 3.59 9.74
CA GLY A 12 -12.63 2.93 8.44
C GLY A 12 -11.89 3.66 7.32
N ARG A 13 -10.98 4.56 7.66
CA ARG A 13 -10.18 5.29 6.67
C ARG A 13 -8.93 4.52 6.32
N VAL A 14 -8.45 4.70 5.09
CA VAL A 14 -7.28 4.03 4.53
C VAL A 14 -6.13 5.02 4.43
N LEU A 15 -4.93 4.60 4.82
CA LEU A 15 -3.73 5.44 4.71
C LEU A 15 -3.15 5.35 3.31
N MET A 16 -2.99 6.51 2.68
CA MET A 16 -2.34 6.64 1.37
C MET A 16 -1.12 7.55 1.50
N GLN A 17 -0.10 7.27 0.71
CA GLN A 17 1.09 8.12 0.64
C GLN A 17 1.30 8.63 -0.78
N GLN A 18 1.81 9.85 -0.90
CA GLN A 18 2.06 10.48 -2.20
C GLN A 18 3.46 10.10 -2.69
N ARG A 19 3.56 9.68 -3.94
CA ARG A 19 4.86 9.42 -4.56
C ARG A 19 5.61 10.73 -4.75
N PRO A 20 6.94 10.73 -4.48
CA PRO A 20 7.73 11.95 -4.66
C PRO A 20 7.67 12.48 -6.09
N ALA A 21 7.66 13.80 -6.24
CA ALA A 21 7.80 14.46 -7.53
C ALA A 21 9.17 14.08 -8.13
N GLY A 22 9.22 13.95 -9.45
CA GLY A 22 10.45 13.60 -10.15
C GLY A 22 10.69 12.10 -10.33
N ARG A 23 9.91 11.25 -9.67
CA ARG A 23 9.90 9.81 -9.91
C ARG A 23 8.78 9.45 -10.88
N GLN A 24 8.84 8.23 -11.43
CA GLN A 24 7.75 7.70 -12.24
C GLN A 24 6.45 7.75 -11.43
N HIS A 25 5.38 8.24 -12.03
CA HIS A 25 4.09 8.47 -11.38
C HIS A 25 4.17 9.42 -10.18
N GLY A 26 5.10 10.38 -10.21
CA GLY A 26 5.25 11.39 -9.14
C GLY A 26 3.97 12.19 -8.93
N GLY A 27 3.66 12.48 -7.68
CA GLY A 27 2.44 13.20 -7.29
C GLY A 27 1.20 12.34 -7.15
N LEU A 28 1.21 11.10 -7.64
CA LEU A 28 0.10 10.16 -7.46
C LEU A 28 0.14 9.56 -6.07
N TRP A 29 -1.02 9.11 -5.60
CA TRP A 29 -1.16 8.49 -4.29
C TRP A 29 -1.13 6.98 -4.41
N GLU A 30 -0.48 6.30 -3.47
CA GLU A 30 -0.33 4.86 -3.49
C GLU A 30 -0.51 4.25 -2.11
N PHE A 31 -0.80 2.94 -2.07
CA PHE A 31 -0.76 2.18 -0.83
C PHE A 31 0.69 2.08 -0.37
N PRO A 32 0.98 2.29 0.93
CA PRO A 32 2.35 2.17 1.42
C PRO A 32 2.89 0.75 1.31
N GLY A 33 4.16 0.62 1.04
CA GLY A 33 4.84 -0.66 0.89
C GLY A 33 6.15 -0.51 0.13
N GLY A 34 6.65 -1.59 -0.42
CA GLY A 34 7.90 -1.57 -1.15
C GLY A 34 8.29 -2.93 -1.73
N LYS A 35 9.53 -2.99 -2.22
CA LYS A 35 10.06 -4.16 -2.92
C LYS A 35 10.51 -5.24 -1.97
N LEU A 36 10.37 -6.52 -2.40
CA LEU A 36 10.98 -7.64 -1.70
C LEU A 36 12.50 -7.61 -1.88
N GLU A 37 13.20 -7.90 -0.80
CA GLU A 37 14.63 -8.18 -0.85
C GLU A 37 14.86 -9.68 -1.05
N PRO A 38 16.04 -10.09 -1.57
CA PRO A 38 16.33 -11.51 -1.76
C PRO A 38 16.16 -12.31 -0.46
N GLY A 39 15.45 -13.43 -0.57
CA GLY A 39 15.21 -14.31 0.57
C GLY A 39 14.02 -13.94 1.45
N GLU A 40 13.39 -12.79 1.21
CA GLU A 40 12.19 -12.40 1.96
C GLU A 40 10.93 -13.02 1.37
N THR A 41 10.01 -13.42 2.25
CA THR A 41 8.63 -13.67 1.84
C THR A 41 7.91 -12.32 1.64
N PRO A 42 6.80 -12.29 0.89
CA PRO A 42 6.05 -11.05 0.70
C PRO A 42 5.65 -10.36 2.01
N ILE A 43 5.20 -11.13 2.99
CA ILE A 43 4.76 -10.54 4.26
C ILE A 43 5.93 -10.01 5.10
N GLU A 44 7.07 -10.68 5.06
CA GLU A 44 8.29 -10.18 5.70
C GLU A 44 8.73 -8.85 5.11
N ALA A 45 8.68 -8.74 3.77
CA ALA A 45 8.99 -7.50 3.08
C ALA A 45 8.03 -6.37 3.49
N LEU A 46 6.74 -6.67 3.59
CA LEU A 46 5.74 -5.68 3.99
C LEU A 46 6.00 -5.16 5.40
N VAL A 47 6.24 -6.05 6.36
CA VAL A 47 6.53 -5.68 7.74
C VAL A 47 7.77 -4.78 7.82
N ARG A 48 8.82 -5.16 7.09
CA ARG A 48 10.06 -4.37 7.03
C ARG A 48 9.83 -2.99 6.41
N GLU A 49 9.16 -2.94 5.26
CA GLU A 49 8.90 -1.68 4.55
C GLU A 49 8.05 -0.72 5.37
N LEU A 50 7.01 -1.20 6.04
CA LEU A 50 6.17 -0.37 6.88
C LEU A 50 6.94 0.19 8.08
N HIS A 51 7.87 -0.60 8.62
CA HIS A 51 8.74 -0.12 9.70
C HIS A 51 9.72 0.94 9.19
N GLU A 52 10.37 0.70 8.06
CA GLU A 52 11.35 1.62 7.50
C GLU A 52 10.73 2.93 7.02
N GLU A 53 9.58 2.85 6.35
CA GLU A 53 8.98 4.02 5.71
C GLU A 53 8.06 4.81 6.61
N LEU A 54 7.35 4.15 7.53
CA LEU A 54 6.29 4.77 8.33
C LEU A 54 6.56 4.71 9.83
N ALA A 55 7.62 4.06 10.26
CA ALA A 55 7.97 3.87 11.68
C ALA A 55 6.87 3.15 12.48
N ILE A 56 6.12 2.27 11.85
CA ILE A 56 5.12 1.45 12.54
C ILE A 56 5.58 0.00 12.61
N ALA A 57 5.18 -0.69 13.68
CA ALA A 57 5.47 -2.10 13.87
C ALA A 57 4.19 -2.90 13.60
N VAL A 58 4.24 -3.78 12.60
CA VAL A 58 3.12 -4.63 12.20
C VAL A 58 3.49 -6.08 12.45
N HIS A 59 2.57 -6.82 13.05
CA HIS A 59 2.74 -8.26 13.23
C HIS A 59 2.18 -8.97 12.00
N HIS A 60 2.92 -9.93 11.45
CA HIS A 60 2.50 -10.62 10.23
C HIS A 60 1.13 -11.32 10.37
N ALA A 61 0.78 -11.79 11.57
CA ALA A 61 -0.50 -12.44 11.83
C ALA A 61 -1.71 -11.48 11.69
N ASP A 62 -1.46 -10.16 11.76
CA ASP A 62 -2.50 -9.14 11.61
C ASP A 62 -2.69 -8.68 10.16
N CYS A 63 -1.97 -9.28 9.22
CA CYS A 63 -2.05 -8.95 7.80
C CYS A 63 -2.80 -10.05 7.06
N SER A 64 -3.77 -9.65 6.23
CA SER A 64 -4.58 -10.56 5.42
C SER A 64 -4.35 -10.32 3.94
N PRO A 65 -4.07 -11.35 3.14
CA PRO A 65 -3.95 -11.17 1.69
C PRO A 65 -5.27 -10.69 1.09
N LEU A 66 -5.21 -9.67 0.24
CA LEU A 66 -6.41 -9.11 -0.39
C LEU A 66 -6.46 -9.36 -1.90
N GLY A 67 -5.31 -9.38 -2.55
CA GLY A 67 -5.27 -9.55 -3.99
C GLY A 67 -3.93 -9.13 -4.56
N PHE A 68 -3.86 -9.10 -5.87
CA PHE A 68 -2.65 -8.67 -6.56
C PHE A 68 -2.99 -7.98 -7.87
N ALA A 69 -2.03 -7.23 -8.38
CA ALA A 69 -2.07 -6.66 -9.72
C ALA A 69 -0.71 -6.90 -10.38
N ALA A 70 -0.71 -7.05 -11.69
CA ALA A 70 0.52 -7.28 -12.44
C ALA A 70 0.54 -6.43 -13.70
N THR A 71 1.75 -6.12 -14.15
CA THR A 71 1.94 -5.39 -15.42
C THR A 71 1.23 -6.16 -16.54
N PRO A 72 0.36 -5.48 -17.34
CA PRO A 72 -0.37 -6.17 -18.39
C PRO A 72 0.56 -6.67 -19.51
N PRO A 73 0.18 -7.74 -20.23
CA PRO A 73 0.96 -8.22 -21.37
C PRO A 73 1.12 -7.10 -22.43
N GLY A 74 2.30 -7.04 -23.03
CA GLY A 74 2.57 -6.11 -24.12
C GLY A 74 2.72 -4.64 -23.71
N ALA A 75 2.78 -4.34 -22.40
CA ALA A 75 2.95 -2.99 -21.94
C ALA A 75 4.34 -2.40 -22.25
N GLY A 76 5.29 -3.21 -22.70
CA GLY A 76 6.65 -2.77 -22.98
C GLY A 76 7.44 -2.35 -21.76
N ALA A 77 6.87 -2.51 -20.59
CA ALA A 77 7.45 -2.10 -19.34
C ALA A 77 7.99 -3.31 -18.58
N ARG A 78 8.81 -3.02 -17.57
CA ARG A 78 9.31 -4.02 -16.63
C ARG A 78 8.14 -4.75 -15.95
N LEU A 79 8.22 -6.06 -15.88
CA LEU A 79 7.22 -6.84 -15.18
C LEU A 79 7.24 -6.54 -13.68
N VAL A 80 6.11 -6.12 -13.14
CA VAL A 80 5.92 -5.88 -11.72
C VAL A 80 4.67 -6.62 -11.26
N VAL A 81 4.78 -7.30 -10.12
CA VAL A 81 3.63 -7.89 -9.43
C VAL A 81 3.51 -7.19 -8.09
N LEU A 82 2.34 -6.59 -7.84
CA LEU A 82 2.03 -5.90 -6.59
C LEU A 82 1.06 -6.76 -5.77
N LEU A 83 1.51 -7.16 -4.58
CA LEU A 83 0.73 -7.98 -3.65
C LEU A 83 0.16 -7.07 -2.56
N LEU A 84 -1.16 -7.09 -2.39
CA LEU A 84 -1.86 -6.22 -1.45
C LEU A 84 -2.32 -7.01 -0.22
N TYR A 85 -2.03 -6.45 0.95
CA TYR A 85 -2.46 -6.99 2.25
C TYR A 85 -3.28 -5.94 2.99
N GLY A 86 -4.26 -6.40 3.78
CA GLY A 86 -5.00 -5.53 4.69
C GLY A 86 -4.51 -5.68 6.12
N CYS A 87 -4.47 -4.59 6.86
CA CYS A 87 -4.04 -4.59 8.26
C CYS A 87 -4.81 -3.53 9.05
N ARG A 88 -5.34 -3.93 10.23
CA ARG A 88 -6.09 -3.03 11.12
C ARG A 88 -5.36 -2.77 12.43
N ARG A 89 -4.25 -3.47 12.70
CA ARG A 89 -3.53 -3.39 13.97
C ARG A 89 -2.05 -3.15 13.74
N TRP A 90 -1.52 -2.15 14.40
CA TRP A 90 -0.09 -1.85 14.39
C TRP A 90 0.26 -1.02 15.63
N ARG A 91 1.55 -0.90 15.91
CA ARG A 91 2.07 -0.03 16.95
C ARG A 91 2.70 1.20 16.33
N GLY A 92 2.48 2.35 16.94
CA GLY A 92 3.03 3.62 16.52
C GLY A 92 2.08 4.38 15.60
N ASP A 93 2.32 5.68 15.47
CA ASP A 93 1.59 6.51 14.54
C ASP A 93 2.37 6.58 13.23
N PRO A 94 1.73 6.31 12.08
CA PRO A 94 2.43 6.38 10.80
C PRO A 94 3.00 7.78 10.57
N VAL A 95 4.31 7.85 10.35
CA VAL A 95 5.01 9.09 10.02
C VAL A 95 5.96 8.77 8.88
N SER A 96 5.86 9.52 7.79
CA SER A 96 6.76 9.29 6.66
C SER A 96 8.21 9.59 7.08
N GLN A 97 9.08 8.60 6.94
CA GLN A 97 10.52 8.75 7.22
C GLN A 97 11.24 9.43 6.06
N GLU A 98 10.62 9.51 4.90
CA GLU A 98 11.19 10.12 3.70
C GLU A 98 10.56 11.47 3.35
N GLY A 99 9.69 11.98 4.21
CA GLY A 99 9.03 13.26 4.00
C GLY A 99 7.89 13.24 2.99
N ALA A 100 7.40 12.06 2.59
CA ALA A 100 6.25 11.94 1.71
C ALA A 100 4.98 12.40 2.43
N ALA A 101 4.04 12.97 1.69
CA ALA A 101 2.73 13.32 2.24
C ALA A 101 1.95 12.05 2.54
N LEU A 102 1.29 12.02 3.69
CA LEU A 102 0.38 10.93 4.11
C LEU A 102 -1.02 11.50 4.25
N GLN A 103 -2.02 10.72 3.92
CA GLN A 103 -3.41 11.11 4.06
C GLN A 103 -4.28 9.91 4.40
N TRP A 104 -5.11 10.07 5.44
CA TRP A 104 -6.17 9.12 5.74
C TRP A 104 -7.38 9.49 4.90
N VAL A 105 -7.88 8.54 4.11
CA VAL A 105 -8.99 8.78 3.18
C VAL A 105 -10.12 7.81 3.44
N ASP A 106 -11.37 8.31 3.35
CA ASP A 106 -12.54 7.44 3.38
C ASP A 106 -12.76 6.75 2.02
N ALA A 107 -13.75 5.87 1.94
CA ALA A 107 -14.02 5.10 0.74
C ALA A 107 -14.30 6.00 -0.48
N GLY A 108 -15.08 7.05 -0.29
CA GLY A 108 -15.40 7.99 -1.37
C GLY A 108 -14.18 8.73 -1.87
N ALA A 109 -13.32 9.19 -0.96
CA ALA A 109 -12.09 9.89 -1.31
C ALA A 109 -11.10 8.95 -2.00
N LEU A 110 -10.98 7.71 -1.54
CA LEU A 110 -10.10 6.73 -2.18
C LEU A 110 -10.47 6.51 -3.65
N SER A 111 -11.76 6.43 -3.95
CA SER A 111 -12.25 6.25 -5.32
C SER A 111 -11.96 7.44 -6.23
N GLN A 112 -11.66 8.61 -5.67
CA GLN A 112 -11.37 9.83 -6.41
C GLN A 112 -9.87 10.14 -6.53
N LEU A 113 -9.02 9.42 -5.81
CA LEU A 113 -7.58 9.67 -5.86
C LEU A 113 -6.97 9.24 -7.20
N ALA A 114 -5.98 10.01 -7.65
CA ALA A 114 -5.16 9.62 -8.80
C ALA A 114 -4.09 8.64 -8.32
N LEU A 115 -4.15 7.41 -8.81
CA LEU A 115 -3.26 6.32 -8.41
C LEU A 115 -2.41 5.84 -9.59
N PRO A 116 -1.22 5.28 -9.33
CA PRO A 116 -0.46 4.57 -10.36
C PRO A 116 -1.27 3.43 -10.96
N PRO A 117 -0.99 3.03 -12.21
CA PRO A 117 -1.80 2.03 -12.91
C PRO A 117 -1.99 0.70 -12.16
N LEU A 118 -0.97 0.21 -11.45
CA LEU A 118 -1.09 -1.06 -10.73
C LEU A 118 -1.95 -0.95 -9.47
N ASP A 119 -2.07 0.24 -8.89
CA ASP A 119 -2.89 0.45 -7.70
C ASP A 119 -4.37 0.53 -8.04
N VAL A 120 -4.71 0.99 -9.25
CA VAL A 120 -6.10 1.21 -9.65
C VAL A 120 -6.98 -0.05 -9.49
N PRO A 121 -6.60 -1.23 -10.00
CA PRO A 121 -7.44 -2.42 -9.83
C PRO A 121 -7.52 -2.92 -8.39
N LEU A 122 -6.67 -2.41 -7.51
CA LEU A 122 -6.64 -2.82 -6.11
C LEU A 122 -7.56 -1.96 -5.21
N VAL A 123 -8.16 -0.90 -5.76
CA VAL A 123 -9.11 -0.08 -5.00
C VAL A 123 -10.31 -0.90 -4.54
N ALA A 124 -10.88 -1.74 -5.40
CA ALA A 124 -12.04 -2.54 -5.03
C ALA A 124 -11.77 -3.50 -3.86
N PRO A 125 -10.70 -4.32 -3.87
CA PRO A 125 -10.38 -5.15 -2.70
C PRO A 125 -10.04 -4.32 -1.46
N ALA A 126 -9.40 -3.16 -1.61
CA ALA A 126 -9.13 -2.26 -0.49
C ALA A 126 -10.42 -1.75 0.15
N LEU A 127 -11.37 -1.31 -0.65
CA LEU A 127 -12.69 -0.85 -0.15
C LEU A 127 -13.46 -1.98 0.52
N GLY A 128 -13.41 -3.19 -0.04
CA GLY A 128 -14.03 -4.36 0.56
C GLY A 128 -13.47 -4.66 1.95
N PHE A 129 -12.17 -4.58 2.10
CA PHE A 129 -11.52 -4.78 3.40
C PHE A 129 -11.88 -3.67 4.38
N ALA A 130 -11.86 -2.43 3.97
CA ALA A 130 -12.18 -1.28 4.83
C ALA A 130 -13.64 -1.32 5.32
N ALA A 131 -14.55 -1.86 4.52
CA ALA A 131 -15.97 -1.96 4.86
C ALA A 131 -16.28 -3.10 5.84
N CYS A 132 -15.39 -4.08 5.97
CA CYS A 132 -15.56 -5.25 6.84
C CYS A 132 -15.19 -4.90 8.29
N GLY A 133 -15.66 -3.82 8.75
CA GLY A 133 -15.35 -3.31 10.05
C GLY A 133 -15.83 -4.06 11.24
#